data_18f65495d34aaac7044e6bfef46adbd8
#
_entry.id   18f65495d34aaac7044e6bfef46adbd8
#
_cell.length_a   1.000
_cell.length_b   1.000
_cell.length_c   1.000
_cell.angle_alpha   90.00
_cell.angle_beta   90.00
_cell.angle_gamma   90.00
#
_symmetry.space_group_name_H-M   'P 1'
#
loop_
_entity.id
_entity.type
_entity.pdbx_description
1 polymer ?
#
loop_
_entity_poly.entity_id
_entity_poly.type
_entity_poly.pdbx_seq_one_letter_code
_entity_poly.pdbx_strand_id
1 'polypeptide(L)'
;MLKKTVLNAAHRAINARMVDFGGWDMPVNYGSQIEEHHAVRNDCGMFDVSHMCPVDVVGTDCRPFLSRLVANDVAKLTVSGKALYSAMLNEAGGVIDDLIIYFLTDTRFRIVVNAGTAEKDLSWMQAKAAEWKMDVTITQRRDGDNALGIIAVQGPNARAKVWQVLPQAKAATEGLKAFFAAQVDQYFIASTGYTGEDGYEIMLPAGEAESLWNKLKDAGVAPCGLGARDTLRLEAGMNLYGQDMDETVSPLDAGLAWTVSLNTDRDFVGKAALVANGQQNQFLGLILLDKGVLRGHQKVVTAQGEGEITSGSFSPTLQQSIALARLPLGVAIGDEVQVDIRGKLLKAKVTKPVFARNGKAVI
;
A
#
# COMPACT_ATOMS: atom_id res chain seq x y z
N MET A 1 17.61 -12.99 13.98
CA MET A 1 18.06 -11.55 13.91
C MET A 1 17.12 -10.86 12.96
N LEU A 2 16.60 -9.66 13.29
CA LEU A 2 15.72 -8.92 12.41
C LEU A 2 16.47 -8.46 11.15
N LYS A 3 15.77 -8.47 10.00
CA LYS A 3 16.25 -7.87 8.75
C LYS A 3 16.37 -6.35 8.94
N LYS A 4 17.27 -5.70 8.22
CA LYS A 4 17.50 -4.26 8.31
C LYS A 4 17.41 -3.65 6.91
N THR A 5 16.78 -2.49 6.82
CA THR A 5 16.84 -1.68 5.60
C THR A 5 18.21 -1.01 5.48
N VAL A 6 18.48 -0.45 4.31
CA VAL A 6 19.68 0.33 4.05
C VAL A 6 19.75 1.62 4.88
N LEU A 7 18.61 2.09 5.42
CA LEU A 7 18.51 3.28 6.27
C LEU A 7 18.49 2.99 7.77
N ASN A 8 18.59 1.72 8.20
CA ASN A 8 18.48 1.35 9.61
C ASN A 8 19.46 2.09 10.52
N ALA A 9 20.71 2.28 10.07
CA ALA A 9 21.70 3.04 10.83
C ALA A 9 21.34 4.52 10.94
N ALA A 10 20.84 5.12 9.84
CA ALA A 10 20.41 6.51 9.81
C ALA A 10 19.23 6.76 10.76
N HIS A 11 18.27 5.83 10.85
CA HIS A 11 17.15 5.93 11.82
C HIS A 11 17.65 5.93 13.26
N ARG A 12 18.58 5.04 13.61
CA ARG A 12 19.17 4.96 14.94
C ARG A 12 19.99 6.19 15.30
N ALA A 13 20.70 6.76 14.32
CA ALA A 13 21.50 7.97 14.52
C ALA A 13 20.67 9.21 14.92
N ILE A 14 19.38 9.23 14.55
CA ILE A 14 18.43 10.30 14.94
C ILE A 14 17.44 9.83 16.01
N ASN A 15 17.81 8.81 16.80
CA ASN A 15 17.06 8.30 17.94
C ASN A 15 15.64 7.81 17.62
N ALA A 16 15.41 7.23 16.43
CA ALA A 16 14.15 6.59 16.10
C ALA A 16 13.85 5.45 17.08
N ARG A 17 12.60 5.32 17.51
CA ARG A 17 12.13 4.16 18.25
C ARG A 17 11.92 3.01 17.27
N MET A 18 12.77 1.98 17.39
CA MET A 18 12.73 0.82 16.50
C MET A 18 11.85 -0.29 17.08
N VAL A 19 11.17 -1.03 16.18
CA VAL A 19 10.31 -2.17 16.51
C VAL A 19 10.48 -3.29 15.49
N ASP A 20 10.11 -4.51 15.87
CA ASP A 20 9.91 -5.62 14.92
C ASP A 20 8.63 -5.37 14.13
N PHE A 21 8.77 -5.25 12.81
CA PHE A 21 7.68 -5.14 11.86
C PHE A 21 7.81 -6.25 10.81
N GLY A 22 7.12 -7.36 11.05
CA GLY A 22 7.14 -8.50 10.14
C GLY A 22 8.56 -9.05 9.88
N GLY A 23 9.40 -9.10 10.91
CA GLY A 23 10.79 -9.57 10.83
C GLY A 23 11.81 -8.50 10.43
N TRP A 24 11.38 -7.23 10.27
CA TRP A 24 12.25 -6.10 9.97
C TRP A 24 12.40 -5.18 11.17
N ASP A 25 13.62 -4.67 11.41
CA ASP A 25 13.92 -3.67 12.43
C ASP A 25 13.63 -2.27 11.87
N MET A 26 12.42 -1.76 12.14
CA MET A 26 11.85 -0.56 11.52
C MET A 26 11.54 0.54 12.52
N PRO A 27 11.64 1.83 12.12
CA PRO A 27 11.26 2.95 12.97
C PRO A 27 9.73 3.01 13.13
N VAL A 28 9.22 2.95 14.35
CA VAL A 28 7.80 3.17 14.63
C VAL A 28 7.47 4.65 14.75
N ASN A 29 8.39 5.45 15.31
CA ASN A 29 8.32 6.90 15.34
C ASN A 29 9.70 7.53 15.64
N TYR A 30 9.79 8.85 15.48
CA TYR A 30 10.96 9.69 15.80
C TYR A 30 10.65 10.66 16.96
N GLY A 31 9.67 10.31 17.79
CA GLY A 31 9.23 11.09 18.95
C GLY A 31 7.72 10.97 19.13
N SER A 32 6.93 11.50 18.23
CA SER A 32 5.47 11.49 18.31
C SER A 32 4.82 11.10 16.98
N GLN A 33 4.20 9.92 16.92
CA GLN A 33 3.46 9.50 15.73
C GLN A 33 2.32 10.47 15.34
N ILE A 34 1.75 11.21 16.30
CA ILE A 34 0.68 12.18 16.02
C ILE A 34 1.25 13.43 15.35
N GLU A 35 2.40 13.92 15.80
CA GLU A 35 3.08 15.06 15.18
C GLU A 35 3.58 14.70 13.79
N GLU A 36 4.14 13.49 13.61
CA GLU A 36 4.55 12.96 12.32
C GLU A 36 3.37 12.82 11.36
N HIS A 37 2.23 12.33 11.83
CA HIS A 37 0.99 12.29 11.06
C HIS A 37 0.58 13.68 10.57
N HIS A 38 0.56 14.66 11.47
CA HIS A 38 0.21 16.05 11.13
C HIS A 38 1.25 16.71 10.23
N ALA A 39 2.54 16.38 10.34
CA ALA A 39 3.57 16.86 9.44
C ALA A 39 3.27 16.43 7.98
N VAL A 40 2.86 15.18 7.78
CA VAL A 40 2.45 14.68 6.46
C VAL A 40 1.19 15.38 5.95
N ARG A 41 0.15 15.55 6.80
CA ARG A 41 -1.11 16.19 6.40
C ARG A 41 -0.95 17.68 6.07
N ASN A 42 -0.08 18.40 6.79
CA ASN A 42 0.00 19.86 6.71
C ASN A 42 1.20 20.37 5.92
N ASP A 43 2.24 19.56 5.73
CA ASP A 43 3.48 19.98 5.06
C ASP A 43 4.09 18.81 4.26
N CYS A 44 5.03 18.08 4.83
CA CYS A 44 5.74 17.01 4.16
C CYS A 44 6.44 16.08 5.15
N GLY A 45 6.19 14.78 4.99
CA GLY A 45 6.89 13.73 5.72
C GLY A 45 7.54 12.71 4.79
N MET A 46 8.57 12.01 5.26
CA MET A 46 9.23 10.93 4.54
C MET A 46 9.25 9.64 5.35
N PHE A 47 9.13 8.54 4.63
CA PHE A 47 9.14 7.19 5.19
C PHE A 47 10.19 6.33 4.51
N ASP A 48 10.94 5.56 5.28
CA ASP A 48 11.69 4.44 4.75
C ASP A 48 10.72 3.29 4.47
N VAL A 49 10.58 2.94 3.21
CA VAL A 49 9.80 1.78 2.76
C VAL A 49 10.66 0.77 2.00
N SER A 50 11.98 0.78 2.25
CA SER A 50 12.95 -0.12 1.62
C SER A 50 12.82 -1.58 2.05
N HIS A 51 11.98 -1.89 3.05
CA HIS A 51 11.59 -3.26 3.38
C HIS A 51 10.69 -3.89 2.32
N MET A 52 9.95 -3.10 1.53
CA MET A 52 9.19 -3.59 0.38
C MET A 52 10.14 -4.14 -0.70
N CYS A 53 9.63 -4.98 -1.58
CA CYS A 53 10.46 -5.65 -2.57
C CYS A 53 10.14 -5.20 -3.99
N PRO A 54 10.99 -4.37 -4.62
CA PRO A 54 10.94 -4.17 -6.07
C PRO A 54 11.36 -5.47 -6.77
N VAL A 55 10.64 -5.82 -7.82
CA VAL A 55 10.88 -7.00 -8.65
C VAL A 55 10.87 -6.57 -10.12
N ASP A 56 11.97 -6.78 -10.81
CA ASP A 56 12.04 -6.59 -12.27
C ASP A 56 11.62 -7.88 -12.97
N VAL A 57 10.67 -7.77 -13.91
CA VAL A 57 10.20 -8.84 -14.80
C VAL A 57 10.65 -8.48 -16.21
N VAL A 58 11.51 -9.30 -16.79
CA VAL A 58 12.14 -9.05 -18.10
C VAL A 58 12.00 -10.28 -19.01
N GLY A 59 11.60 -10.09 -20.25
CA GLY A 59 11.46 -11.17 -21.23
C GLY A 59 10.43 -10.84 -22.31
N THR A 60 10.34 -11.68 -23.33
CA THR A 60 9.41 -11.47 -24.46
C THR A 60 7.95 -11.71 -24.05
N ASP A 61 7.72 -12.51 -23.00
CA ASP A 61 6.39 -12.88 -22.53
C ASP A 61 5.92 -12.09 -21.29
N CYS A 62 6.57 -10.95 -20.97
CA CYS A 62 6.21 -10.15 -19.77
C CYS A 62 4.72 -9.78 -19.74
N ARG A 63 4.19 -9.24 -20.83
CA ARG A 63 2.79 -8.79 -20.90
C ARG A 63 1.79 -9.95 -20.79
N PRO A 64 1.88 -11.04 -21.60
CA PRO A 64 0.99 -12.19 -21.45
C PRO A 64 1.14 -12.87 -20.08
N PHE A 65 2.35 -12.96 -19.53
CA PHE A 65 2.59 -13.48 -18.18
C PHE A 65 1.82 -12.70 -17.12
N LEU A 66 2.04 -11.38 -17.06
CA LEU A 66 1.39 -10.52 -16.08
C LEU A 66 -0.12 -10.46 -16.30
N SER A 67 -0.59 -10.48 -17.54
CA SER A 67 -2.03 -10.53 -17.84
C SER A 67 -2.71 -11.78 -17.30
N ARG A 68 -2.01 -12.91 -17.20
CA ARG A 68 -2.53 -14.14 -16.63
C ARG A 68 -2.33 -14.23 -15.11
N LEU A 69 -1.29 -13.58 -14.59
CA LEU A 69 -0.89 -13.65 -13.17
C LEU A 69 -1.78 -12.81 -12.27
N VAL A 70 -2.17 -11.60 -12.70
CA VAL A 70 -2.82 -10.61 -11.83
C VAL A 70 -4.27 -10.35 -12.21
N ALA A 71 -5.09 -9.94 -11.23
CA ALA A 71 -6.52 -9.75 -11.39
C ALA A 71 -6.89 -8.52 -12.23
N ASN A 72 -6.08 -7.45 -12.20
CA ASN A 72 -6.33 -6.25 -13.00
C ASN A 72 -5.83 -6.43 -14.45
N ASP A 73 -6.37 -5.65 -15.36
CA ASP A 73 -6.03 -5.75 -16.78
C ASP A 73 -4.76 -4.98 -17.14
N VAL A 74 -3.67 -5.72 -17.39
CA VAL A 74 -2.36 -5.18 -17.78
C VAL A 74 -2.40 -4.50 -19.17
N ALA A 75 -3.41 -4.75 -19.99
CA ALA A 75 -3.60 -4.04 -21.27
C ALA A 75 -3.84 -2.52 -21.08
N LYS A 76 -4.26 -2.08 -19.88
CA LYS A 76 -4.36 -0.67 -19.52
C LYS A 76 -3.01 0.05 -19.46
N LEU A 77 -1.91 -0.69 -19.40
CA LEU A 77 -0.53 -0.17 -19.33
C LEU A 77 0.02 0.04 -20.74
N THR A 78 -0.22 1.20 -21.31
CA THR A 78 0.12 1.55 -22.71
C THR A 78 1.19 2.63 -22.84
N VAL A 79 1.53 3.32 -21.73
CA VAL A 79 2.51 4.43 -21.71
C VAL A 79 3.59 4.11 -20.70
N SER A 80 4.86 4.26 -21.10
CA SER A 80 6.00 4.04 -20.19
C SER A 80 5.87 4.89 -18.92
N GLY A 81 6.16 4.29 -17.78
CA GLY A 81 5.99 4.89 -16.46
C GLY A 81 4.58 4.74 -15.86
N LYS A 82 3.56 4.40 -16.66
CA LYS A 82 2.22 4.16 -16.10
C LYS A 82 2.22 2.97 -15.16
N ALA A 83 1.54 3.12 -14.02
CA ALA A 83 1.41 2.08 -13.01
C ALA A 83 -0.01 1.53 -12.92
N LEU A 84 -0.13 0.31 -12.41
CA LEU A 84 -1.38 -0.41 -12.18
C LEU A 84 -1.32 -1.06 -10.80
N TYR A 85 -2.29 -0.76 -9.95
CA TYR A 85 -2.49 -1.49 -8.70
C TYR A 85 -3.36 -2.72 -8.95
N SER A 86 -2.98 -3.86 -8.43
CA SER A 86 -3.68 -5.13 -8.63
C SER A 86 -3.52 -6.06 -7.44
N ALA A 87 -4.51 -6.92 -7.25
CA ALA A 87 -4.36 -8.14 -6.46
C ALA A 87 -3.71 -9.23 -7.32
N MET A 88 -2.82 -10.03 -6.70
CA MET A 88 -2.35 -11.32 -7.17
C MET A 88 -3.07 -12.41 -6.38
N LEU A 89 -3.68 -13.36 -7.04
CA LEU A 89 -4.62 -14.32 -6.45
C LEU A 89 -4.09 -15.76 -6.50
N ASN A 90 -4.58 -16.58 -5.56
CA ASN A 90 -4.51 -18.03 -5.66
C ASN A 90 -5.69 -18.56 -6.51
N GLU A 91 -5.68 -19.86 -6.82
CA GLU A 91 -6.73 -20.48 -7.62
C GLU A 91 -8.11 -20.45 -6.96
N ALA A 92 -8.17 -20.37 -5.64
CA ALA A 92 -9.43 -20.24 -4.88
C ALA A 92 -9.98 -18.81 -4.86
N GLY A 93 -9.27 -17.82 -5.45
CA GLY A 93 -9.67 -16.42 -5.52
C GLY A 93 -9.27 -15.58 -4.30
N GLY A 94 -8.50 -16.14 -3.37
CA GLY A 94 -7.95 -15.40 -2.23
C GLY A 94 -6.73 -14.56 -2.63
N VAL A 95 -6.49 -13.47 -1.90
CA VAL A 95 -5.42 -12.52 -2.19
C VAL A 95 -4.09 -13.03 -1.66
N ILE A 96 -3.16 -13.40 -2.55
CA ILE A 96 -1.78 -13.75 -2.19
C ILE A 96 -1.02 -12.49 -1.76
N ASP A 97 -1.17 -11.42 -2.54
CA ASP A 97 -0.63 -10.09 -2.22
C ASP A 97 -1.35 -9.01 -3.03
N ASP A 98 -1.24 -7.76 -2.59
CA ASP A 98 -1.56 -6.56 -3.35
C ASP A 98 -0.27 -5.87 -3.79
N LEU A 99 -0.23 -5.42 -5.04
CA LEU A 99 1.03 -4.96 -5.65
C LEU A 99 0.81 -3.85 -6.67
N ILE A 100 1.89 -3.10 -6.93
CA ILE A 100 1.92 -2.08 -7.99
C ILE A 100 2.81 -2.57 -9.12
N ILE A 101 2.32 -2.49 -10.35
CA ILE A 101 3.02 -2.88 -11.58
C ILE A 101 3.31 -1.61 -12.39
N TYR A 102 4.57 -1.30 -12.63
CA TYR A 102 5.02 -0.22 -13.50
C TYR A 102 5.38 -0.76 -14.88
N PHE A 103 4.80 -0.20 -15.91
CA PHE A 103 5.14 -0.49 -17.30
C PHE A 103 6.37 0.34 -17.72
N LEU A 104 7.43 -0.32 -18.13
CA LEU A 104 8.62 0.33 -18.67
C LEU A 104 8.70 0.16 -20.19
N THR A 105 8.62 -1.09 -20.66
CA THR A 105 8.52 -1.47 -22.06
C THR A 105 7.70 -2.78 -22.16
N ASP A 106 7.36 -3.23 -23.37
CA ASP A 106 6.64 -4.50 -23.54
C ASP A 106 7.42 -5.72 -23.04
N THR A 107 8.75 -5.61 -22.94
CA THR A 107 9.65 -6.67 -22.46
C THR A 107 10.19 -6.39 -21.05
N ARG A 108 9.74 -5.33 -20.37
CA ARG A 108 10.23 -4.99 -19.04
C ARG A 108 9.17 -4.29 -18.19
N PHE A 109 8.88 -4.87 -17.06
CA PHE A 109 8.03 -4.32 -16.02
C PHE A 109 8.76 -4.28 -14.69
N ARG A 110 8.36 -3.38 -13.81
CA ARG A 110 8.76 -3.39 -12.41
C ARG A 110 7.53 -3.57 -11.55
N ILE A 111 7.60 -4.47 -10.58
CA ILE A 111 6.55 -4.73 -9.61
C ILE A 111 7.09 -4.34 -8.24
N VAL A 112 6.24 -3.81 -7.36
CA VAL A 112 6.56 -3.64 -5.95
C VAL A 112 5.58 -4.46 -5.15
N VAL A 113 6.09 -5.43 -4.38
CA VAL A 113 5.33 -6.33 -3.52
C VAL A 113 5.56 -6.02 -2.05
N ASN A 114 4.66 -6.46 -1.17
CA ASN A 114 4.77 -6.23 0.26
C ASN A 114 5.97 -6.96 0.88
N ALA A 115 6.48 -6.41 1.98
CA ALA A 115 7.70 -6.91 2.62
C ALA A 115 7.56 -8.33 3.17
N GLY A 116 6.42 -8.62 3.82
CA GLY A 116 6.15 -9.91 4.47
C GLY A 116 5.83 -11.03 3.49
N THR A 117 5.32 -10.71 2.32
CA THR A 117 4.90 -11.66 1.28
C THR A 117 5.95 -11.92 0.21
N ALA A 118 6.99 -11.08 0.13
CA ALA A 118 7.94 -11.04 -0.98
C ALA A 118 8.53 -12.40 -1.39
N GLU A 119 8.91 -13.25 -0.43
CA GLU A 119 9.49 -14.58 -0.74
C GLU A 119 8.43 -15.53 -1.32
N LYS A 120 7.20 -15.47 -0.78
CA LYS A 120 6.05 -16.22 -1.29
C LYS A 120 5.67 -15.73 -2.69
N ASP A 121 5.63 -14.43 -2.90
CA ASP A 121 5.25 -13.82 -4.18
C ASP A 121 6.24 -14.16 -5.28
N LEU A 122 7.54 -14.07 -4.99
CA LEU A 122 8.60 -14.47 -5.92
C LEU A 122 8.48 -15.95 -6.28
N SER A 123 8.26 -16.82 -5.30
CA SER A 123 8.09 -18.26 -5.51
C SER A 123 6.86 -18.54 -6.37
N TRP A 124 5.74 -17.84 -6.11
CA TRP A 124 4.51 -17.97 -6.90
C TRP A 124 4.70 -17.52 -8.35
N MET A 125 5.29 -16.34 -8.56
CA MET A 125 5.58 -15.81 -9.89
C MET A 125 6.48 -16.76 -10.69
N GLN A 126 7.56 -17.25 -10.07
CA GLN A 126 8.51 -18.19 -10.70
C GLN A 126 7.85 -19.54 -11.03
N ALA A 127 7.03 -20.08 -10.12
CA ALA A 127 6.29 -21.33 -10.35
C ALA A 127 5.32 -21.18 -11.53
N LYS A 128 4.56 -20.07 -11.59
CA LYS A 128 3.63 -19.81 -12.70
C LYS A 128 4.34 -19.56 -14.04
N ALA A 129 5.47 -18.87 -14.03
CA ALA A 129 6.29 -18.69 -15.22
C ALA A 129 6.78 -20.04 -15.78
N ALA A 130 7.27 -20.93 -14.92
CA ALA A 130 7.71 -22.28 -15.29
C ALA A 130 6.54 -23.16 -15.77
N GLU A 131 5.42 -23.17 -15.03
CA GLU A 131 4.20 -23.93 -15.39
C GLU A 131 3.69 -23.54 -16.77
N TRP A 132 3.67 -22.26 -17.08
CA TRP A 132 3.16 -21.73 -18.36
C TRP A 132 4.22 -21.69 -19.46
N LYS A 133 5.47 -22.04 -19.16
CA LYS A 133 6.62 -22.05 -20.07
C LYS A 133 6.83 -20.69 -20.75
N MET A 134 6.72 -19.61 -19.97
CA MET A 134 6.87 -18.25 -20.47
C MET A 134 8.32 -17.76 -20.39
N ASP A 135 8.77 -17.04 -21.40
CA ASP A 135 10.08 -16.40 -21.45
C ASP A 135 10.06 -15.13 -20.62
N VAL A 136 10.22 -15.29 -19.30
CA VAL A 136 10.35 -14.20 -18.34
C VAL A 136 11.43 -14.52 -17.30
N THR A 137 12.25 -13.53 -16.99
CA THR A 137 13.20 -13.53 -15.89
C THR A 137 12.67 -12.63 -14.79
N ILE A 138 12.52 -13.16 -13.58
CA ILE A 138 11.97 -12.48 -12.41
C ILE A 138 13.12 -12.27 -11.42
N THR A 139 13.49 -11.00 -11.17
CA THR A 139 14.65 -10.64 -10.36
C THR A 139 14.24 -9.68 -9.26
N GLN A 140 14.40 -10.09 -8.00
CA GLN A 140 14.22 -9.18 -6.87
C GLN A 140 15.32 -8.12 -6.82
N ARG A 141 14.98 -6.91 -6.35
CA ARG A 141 15.87 -5.76 -6.30
C ARG A 141 15.98 -5.16 -4.89
N ARG A 142 15.58 -5.91 -3.86
CA ARG A 142 15.69 -5.49 -2.46
C ARG A 142 17.08 -5.75 -1.88
N ASP A 143 17.71 -6.84 -2.32
CA ASP A 143 18.99 -7.33 -1.81
C ASP A 143 19.99 -7.56 -2.95
N GLY A 144 21.29 -7.64 -2.61
CA GLY A 144 22.39 -7.89 -3.55
C GLY A 144 22.99 -6.62 -4.15
N ASP A 145 23.88 -6.79 -5.12
CA ASP A 145 24.70 -5.70 -5.70
C ASP A 145 23.87 -4.61 -6.41
N ASN A 146 22.69 -4.99 -6.90
CA ASN A 146 21.76 -4.07 -7.59
C ASN A 146 20.54 -3.72 -6.73
N ALA A 147 20.68 -3.78 -5.41
CA ALA A 147 19.59 -3.48 -4.49
C ALA A 147 19.12 -2.03 -4.62
N LEU A 148 17.81 -1.84 -4.43
CA LEU A 148 17.15 -0.54 -4.42
C LEU A 148 16.65 -0.23 -3.00
N GLY A 149 16.90 1.00 -2.55
CA GLY A 149 16.15 1.60 -1.46
C GLY A 149 14.89 2.28 -1.98
N ILE A 150 13.90 2.47 -1.11
CA ILE A 150 12.66 3.19 -1.44
C ILE A 150 12.38 4.21 -0.34
N ILE A 151 12.29 5.48 -0.72
CA ILE A 151 11.91 6.58 0.17
C ILE A 151 10.58 7.15 -0.33
N ALA A 152 9.54 7.10 0.52
CA ALA A 152 8.28 7.77 0.24
C ALA A 152 8.32 9.19 0.83
N VAL A 153 7.98 10.21 0.02
CA VAL A 153 7.91 11.62 0.43
C VAL A 153 6.49 12.09 0.14
N GLN A 154 5.73 12.39 1.18
CA GLN A 154 4.27 12.57 1.10
C GLN A 154 3.83 13.84 1.82
N GLY A 155 2.84 14.52 1.28
CA GLY A 155 2.24 15.73 1.83
C GLY A 155 2.06 16.84 0.79
N PRO A 156 1.34 17.93 1.12
CA PRO A 156 1.04 19.02 0.17
C PRO A 156 2.29 19.69 -0.41
N ASN A 157 3.40 19.72 0.32
CA ASN A 157 4.67 20.31 -0.12
C ASN A 157 5.70 19.26 -0.60
N ALA A 158 5.34 17.97 -0.66
CA ALA A 158 6.27 16.87 -0.98
C ALA A 158 6.98 17.06 -2.32
N ARG A 159 6.23 17.40 -3.38
CA ARG A 159 6.82 17.62 -4.73
C ARG A 159 7.84 18.74 -4.71
N ALA A 160 7.50 19.88 -4.11
CA ALA A 160 8.40 21.04 -4.02
C ALA A 160 9.69 20.71 -3.26
N LYS A 161 9.58 19.97 -2.15
CA LYS A 161 10.73 19.52 -1.36
C LYS A 161 11.63 18.54 -2.12
N VAL A 162 11.04 17.60 -2.85
CA VAL A 162 11.81 16.69 -3.72
C VAL A 162 12.53 17.47 -4.81
N TRP A 163 11.91 18.44 -5.47
CA TRP A 163 12.57 19.26 -6.50
C TRP A 163 13.63 20.18 -5.93
N GLN A 164 13.52 20.63 -4.68
CA GLN A 164 14.58 21.37 -4.01
C GLN A 164 15.86 20.53 -3.85
N VAL A 165 15.70 19.23 -3.55
CA VAL A 165 16.82 18.28 -3.33
C VAL A 165 17.31 17.65 -4.62
N LEU A 166 16.40 17.38 -5.56
CA LEU A 166 16.64 16.78 -6.87
C LEU A 166 16.09 17.70 -7.99
N PRO A 167 16.72 18.87 -8.24
CA PRO A 167 16.19 19.85 -9.19
C PRO A 167 16.08 19.29 -10.62
N GLN A 168 16.94 18.37 -11.02
CA GLN A 168 16.87 17.68 -12.32
C GLN A 168 15.59 16.85 -12.48
N ALA A 169 14.96 16.43 -11.39
CA ALA A 169 13.74 15.64 -11.46
C ALA A 169 12.50 16.47 -11.83
N LYS A 170 12.52 17.80 -11.63
CA LYS A 170 11.34 18.65 -11.78
C LYS A 170 10.71 18.53 -13.17
N ALA A 171 11.49 18.71 -14.22
CA ALA A 171 10.97 18.70 -15.59
C ALA A 171 10.27 17.39 -15.96
N ALA A 172 10.75 16.25 -15.46
CA ALA A 172 10.17 14.93 -15.74
C ALA A 172 9.00 14.58 -14.83
N THR A 173 8.86 15.25 -13.67
CA THR A 173 7.91 14.83 -12.64
C THR A 173 6.82 15.84 -12.28
N GLU A 174 6.95 17.13 -12.66
CA GLU A 174 5.95 18.14 -12.32
C GLU A 174 4.56 17.85 -12.91
N GLY A 175 4.51 17.27 -14.12
CA GLY A 175 3.27 16.87 -14.80
C GLY A 175 2.79 15.45 -14.50
N LEU A 176 3.48 14.68 -13.63
CA LEU A 176 3.09 13.31 -13.33
C LEU A 176 1.75 13.26 -12.62
N LYS A 177 0.83 12.51 -13.22
CA LYS A 177 -0.45 12.13 -12.60
C LYS A 177 -0.23 10.99 -11.60
N ALA A 178 -1.18 10.81 -10.69
CA ALA A 178 -1.20 9.63 -9.82
C ALA A 178 -1.09 8.34 -10.64
N PHE A 179 -0.33 7.37 -10.14
CA PHE A 179 0.00 6.12 -10.81
C PHE A 179 0.80 6.30 -12.11
N PHE A 180 1.71 7.29 -12.13
CA PHE A 180 2.74 7.42 -13.14
C PHE A 180 4.10 7.57 -12.49
N ALA A 181 5.14 7.14 -13.19
CA ALA A 181 6.54 7.25 -12.78
C ALA A 181 7.40 7.77 -13.91
N ALA A 182 8.53 8.38 -13.54
CA ALA A 182 9.58 8.80 -14.45
C ALA A 182 10.94 8.27 -13.97
N GLN A 183 11.79 7.85 -14.93
CA GLN A 183 13.19 7.59 -14.67
C GLN A 183 13.97 8.88 -14.86
N VAL A 184 14.69 9.30 -13.83
CA VAL A 184 15.57 10.49 -13.85
C VAL A 184 16.91 10.06 -13.30
N ASP A 185 17.92 9.97 -14.16
CA ASP A 185 19.21 9.39 -13.83
C ASP A 185 19.04 8.01 -13.16
N GLN A 186 19.59 7.81 -11.95
CA GLN A 186 19.42 6.58 -11.16
C GLN A 186 18.12 6.52 -10.35
N TYR A 187 17.33 7.60 -10.33
CA TYR A 187 16.09 7.67 -9.54
C TYR A 187 14.88 7.25 -10.37
N PHE A 188 14.13 6.28 -9.89
CA PHE A 188 12.80 5.96 -10.40
C PHE A 188 11.76 6.61 -9.49
N ILE A 189 11.13 7.68 -9.95
CA ILE A 189 10.26 8.55 -9.16
C ILE A 189 8.82 8.30 -9.57
N ALA A 190 8.04 7.70 -8.68
CA ALA A 190 6.65 7.35 -8.91
C ALA A 190 5.71 8.29 -8.12
N SER A 191 4.67 8.80 -8.79
CA SER A 191 3.57 9.52 -8.14
C SER A 191 2.58 8.53 -7.55
N THR A 192 3.03 7.83 -6.52
CA THR A 192 2.30 6.85 -5.72
C THR A 192 2.52 7.15 -4.24
N GLY A 193 1.79 6.50 -3.36
CA GLY A 193 1.92 6.65 -1.93
C GLY A 193 0.84 5.90 -1.16
N TYR A 194 0.93 5.96 0.17
CA TYR A 194 0.10 5.19 1.09
C TYR A 194 -0.51 6.07 2.19
N THR A 195 -0.75 7.35 1.90
CA THR A 195 -1.15 8.35 2.90
C THR A 195 -2.44 9.09 2.57
N GLY A 196 -2.88 9.04 1.30
CA GLY A 196 -3.96 9.88 0.80
C GLY A 196 -3.53 11.31 0.48
N GLU A 197 -2.25 11.65 0.63
CA GLU A 197 -1.65 12.90 0.22
C GLU A 197 -0.93 12.77 -1.13
N ASP A 198 -0.61 13.90 -1.74
CA ASP A 198 0.27 13.96 -2.91
C ASP A 198 1.72 13.66 -2.52
N GLY A 199 2.54 13.27 -3.48
CA GLY A 199 3.95 13.00 -3.25
C GLY A 199 4.55 11.99 -4.21
N TYR A 200 5.68 11.45 -3.79
CA TYR A 200 6.44 10.48 -4.56
C TYR A 200 6.90 9.30 -3.71
N GLU A 201 7.05 8.17 -4.34
CA GLU A 201 7.89 7.06 -3.89
C GLU A 201 9.10 6.99 -4.80
N ILE A 202 10.30 7.15 -4.24
CA ILE A 202 11.57 7.27 -4.96
C ILE A 202 12.36 5.99 -4.74
N MET A 203 12.53 5.19 -5.80
CA MET A 203 13.43 4.04 -5.82
C MET A 203 14.79 4.47 -6.35
N LEU A 204 15.86 4.09 -5.65
CA LEU A 204 17.23 4.50 -5.97
C LEU A 204 18.22 3.40 -5.57
N PRO A 205 19.46 3.39 -6.09
CA PRO A 205 20.50 2.46 -5.63
C PRO A 205 20.63 2.51 -4.10
N ALA A 206 20.64 1.35 -3.46
CA ALA A 206 20.66 1.24 -2.00
C ALA A 206 21.79 2.05 -1.34
N GLY A 207 22.98 2.06 -1.98
CA GLY A 207 24.14 2.82 -1.48
C GLY A 207 23.96 4.34 -1.47
N GLU A 208 22.94 4.89 -2.16
CA GLU A 208 22.65 6.33 -2.21
C GLU A 208 21.49 6.75 -1.30
N ALA A 209 20.76 5.78 -0.73
CA ALA A 209 19.55 6.04 0.01
C ALA A 209 19.79 6.94 1.24
N GLU A 210 20.87 6.73 1.99
CA GLU A 210 21.19 7.55 3.16
C GLU A 210 21.54 8.99 2.77
N SER A 211 22.24 9.20 1.65
CA SER A 211 22.53 10.55 1.14
C SER A 211 21.24 11.30 0.80
N LEU A 212 20.31 10.66 0.09
CA LEU A 212 19.03 11.28 -0.26
C LEU A 212 18.19 11.55 0.99
N TRP A 213 18.11 10.58 1.92
CA TRP A 213 17.41 10.73 3.19
C TRP A 213 17.88 11.96 3.97
N ASN A 214 19.19 12.10 4.12
CA ASN A 214 19.76 13.25 4.84
C ASN A 214 19.49 14.58 4.13
N LYS A 215 19.62 14.65 2.80
CA LYS A 215 19.29 15.87 2.02
C LYS A 215 17.83 16.27 2.18
N LEU A 216 16.90 15.30 2.17
CA LEU A 216 15.46 15.57 2.38
C LEU A 216 15.22 16.07 3.80
N LYS A 217 15.82 15.45 4.81
CA LYS A 217 15.75 15.91 6.20
C LYS A 217 16.27 17.34 6.36
N ASP A 218 17.42 17.66 5.77
CA ASP A 218 18.02 18.99 5.84
C ASP A 218 17.20 20.05 5.08
N ALA A 219 16.41 19.62 4.05
CA ALA A 219 15.41 20.44 3.40
C ALA A 219 14.12 20.61 4.21
N GLY A 220 14.04 20.06 5.42
CA GLY A 220 12.90 20.18 6.33
C GLY A 220 11.78 19.19 6.09
N VAL A 221 12.05 18.06 5.42
CA VAL A 221 11.09 16.94 5.32
C VAL A 221 11.15 16.16 6.63
N ALA A 222 10.00 16.00 7.30
CA ALA A 222 9.93 15.33 8.59
C ALA A 222 10.12 13.81 8.44
N PRO A 223 11.11 13.17 9.12
CA PRO A 223 11.14 11.73 9.24
C PRO A 223 9.89 11.20 9.94
N CYS A 224 9.22 10.22 9.35
CA CYS A 224 7.99 9.63 9.87
C CYS A 224 8.13 8.11 9.95
N GLY A 225 7.63 7.53 11.05
CA GLY A 225 7.68 6.09 11.27
C GLY A 225 6.37 5.37 10.93
N LEU A 226 6.40 4.05 11.18
CA LEU A 226 5.27 3.15 10.88
C LEU A 226 3.98 3.53 11.63
N GLY A 227 4.08 4.15 12.82
CA GLY A 227 2.91 4.59 13.57
C GLY A 227 2.11 5.66 12.82
N ALA A 228 2.79 6.67 12.27
CA ALA A 228 2.15 7.68 11.43
C ALA A 228 1.69 7.07 10.08
N ARG A 229 2.49 6.21 9.47
CA ARG A 229 2.12 5.51 8.22
C ARG A 229 0.80 4.75 8.37
N ASP A 230 0.61 4.04 9.48
CA ASP A 230 -0.61 3.26 9.72
C ASP A 230 -1.85 4.15 9.94
N THR A 231 -1.75 5.21 10.73
CA THR A 231 -2.88 6.14 10.89
C THR A 231 -3.24 6.87 9.59
N LEU A 232 -2.25 7.25 8.78
CA LEU A 232 -2.45 7.92 7.49
C LEU A 232 -3.12 7.00 6.46
N ARG A 233 -2.63 5.76 6.30
CA ARG A 233 -3.22 4.79 5.35
C ARG A 233 -4.65 4.43 5.73
N LEU A 234 -4.91 4.25 7.05
CA LEU A 234 -6.24 3.94 7.56
C LEU A 234 -7.23 5.07 7.27
N GLU A 235 -6.83 6.32 7.51
CA GLU A 235 -7.65 7.49 7.15
C GLU A 235 -7.89 7.60 5.64
N ALA A 236 -6.91 7.20 4.83
CA ALA A 236 -7.04 7.17 3.37
C ALA A 236 -7.87 5.98 2.84
N GLY A 237 -8.27 5.05 3.73
CA GLY A 237 -9.02 3.85 3.36
C GLY A 237 -8.21 2.83 2.56
N MET A 238 -6.89 2.80 2.78
CA MET A 238 -5.98 1.89 2.09
C MET A 238 -5.79 0.60 2.90
N ASN A 239 -5.89 -0.52 2.22
CA ASN A 239 -5.76 -1.85 2.81
C ASN A 239 -4.34 -2.12 3.32
N LEU A 240 -4.24 -2.95 4.35
CA LEU A 240 -3.01 -3.54 4.83
C LEU A 240 -3.11 -5.06 4.70
N TYR A 241 -2.22 -5.64 3.89
CA TYR A 241 -2.14 -7.09 3.72
C TYR A 241 -1.90 -7.80 5.06
N GLY A 242 -2.57 -8.93 5.27
CA GLY A 242 -2.54 -9.68 6.52
C GLY A 242 -3.50 -9.17 7.60
N GLN A 243 -4.16 -8.02 7.39
CA GLN A 243 -5.24 -7.50 8.24
C GLN A 243 -6.56 -7.36 7.47
N ASP A 244 -6.54 -6.61 6.38
CA ASP A 244 -7.75 -6.32 5.61
C ASP A 244 -8.04 -7.38 4.55
N MET A 245 -7.03 -8.12 4.12
CA MET A 245 -7.15 -9.28 3.23
C MET A 245 -5.93 -10.21 3.40
N ASP A 246 -6.13 -11.45 3.00
CA ASP A 246 -5.14 -12.51 2.94
C ASP A 246 -5.56 -13.59 1.92
N GLU A 247 -4.90 -14.74 1.91
CA GLU A 247 -5.15 -15.84 0.98
C GLU A 247 -6.52 -16.50 1.12
N THR A 248 -7.28 -16.20 2.17
CA THR A 248 -8.63 -16.71 2.42
C THR A 248 -9.73 -15.72 2.03
N VAL A 249 -9.36 -14.48 1.71
CA VAL A 249 -10.27 -13.37 1.44
C VAL A 249 -10.24 -12.98 -0.04
N SER A 250 -11.43 -12.90 -0.65
CA SER A 250 -11.61 -12.40 -2.00
C SER A 250 -11.34 -10.88 -2.07
N PRO A 251 -10.71 -10.39 -3.15
CA PRO A 251 -10.58 -8.94 -3.37
C PRO A 251 -11.94 -8.24 -3.47
N LEU A 252 -13.01 -8.96 -3.82
CA LEU A 252 -14.36 -8.41 -3.85
C LEU A 252 -14.85 -8.07 -2.43
N ASP A 253 -14.47 -8.89 -1.45
CA ASP A 253 -14.86 -8.72 -0.03
C ASP A 253 -13.89 -7.79 0.74
N ALA A 254 -12.77 -7.45 0.13
CA ALA A 254 -11.76 -6.55 0.71
C ALA A 254 -11.84 -5.11 0.16
N GLY A 255 -12.92 -4.74 -0.56
CA GLY A 255 -13.04 -3.41 -1.17
C GLY A 255 -12.13 -3.18 -2.38
N LEU A 256 -11.54 -4.24 -2.92
CA LEU A 256 -10.59 -4.21 -4.05
C LEU A 256 -11.24 -4.62 -5.38
N ALA A 257 -12.57 -4.69 -5.48
CA ALA A 257 -13.28 -5.06 -6.71
C ALA A 257 -12.87 -4.21 -7.92
N TRP A 258 -12.52 -2.93 -7.70
CA TRP A 258 -12.04 -2.03 -8.75
C TRP A 258 -10.68 -2.42 -9.35
N THR A 259 -9.92 -3.30 -8.68
CA THR A 259 -8.66 -3.87 -9.16
C THR A 259 -8.86 -5.17 -9.94
N VAL A 260 -10.09 -5.65 -10.07
CA VAL A 260 -10.40 -6.94 -10.70
C VAL A 260 -11.15 -6.69 -12.02
N SER A 261 -10.58 -7.14 -13.13
CA SER A 261 -11.18 -6.98 -14.45
C SER A 261 -11.92 -8.26 -14.86
N LEU A 262 -13.15 -8.44 -14.35
CA LEU A 262 -14.01 -9.59 -14.68
C LEU A 262 -14.70 -9.46 -16.05
N ASN A 263 -14.90 -8.22 -16.54
CA ASN A 263 -15.69 -7.93 -17.75
C ASN A 263 -14.88 -8.05 -19.06
N THR A 264 -13.83 -8.86 -19.06
CA THR A 264 -12.99 -9.11 -20.23
C THR A 264 -12.91 -10.62 -20.51
N ASP A 265 -12.67 -11.00 -21.75
CA ASP A 265 -12.44 -12.42 -22.12
C ASP A 265 -11.11 -12.96 -21.60
N ARG A 266 -10.29 -12.10 -21.00
CA ARG A 266 -9.01 -12.45 -20.39
C ARG A 266 -9.21 -13.46 -19.29
N ASP A 267 -8.41 -14.53 -19.32
CA ASP A 267 -8.28 -15.45 -18.18
C ASP A 267 -7.12 -15.04 -17.28
N PHE A 268 -7.30 -15.22 -15.97
CA PHE A 268 -6.27 -14.98 -14.95
C PHE A 268 -6.49 -15.91 -13.74
N VAL A 269 -5.44 -16.12 -12.98
CA VAL A 269 -5.49 -16.98 -11.77
C VAL A 269 -6.57 -16.49 -10.81
N GLY A 270 -7.45 -17.42 -10.40
CA GLY A 270 -8.53 -17.14 -9.45
C GLY A 270 -9.82 -16.60 -10.10
N LYS A 271 -9.83 -16.23 -11.40
CA LYS A 271 -11.03 -15.67 -12.04
C LYS A 271 -12.25 -16.58 -11.91
N ALA A 272 -12.09 -17.89 -12.19
CA ALA A 272 -13.19 -18.84 -12.11
C ALA A 272 -13.82 -18.90 -10.71
N ALA A 273 -13.01 -18.88 -9.67
CA ALA A 273 -13.47 -18.85 -8.28
C ALA A 273 -14.19 -17.55 -7.94
N LEU A 274 -13.66 -16.38 -8.38
CA LEU A 274 -14.32 -15.09 -8.17
C LEU A 274 -15.70 -15.03 -8.85
N VAL A 275 -15.82 -15.59 -10.07
CA VAL A 275 -17.10 -15.63 -10.79
C VAL A 275 -18.09 -16.57 -10.12
N ALA A 276 -17.62 -17.74 -9.66
CA ALA A 276 -18.47 -18.73 -9.02
C ALA A 276 -18.99 -18.28 -7.64
N ASN A 277 -18.14 -17.67 -6.84
CA ASN A 277 -18.45 -17.28 -5.48
C ASN A 277 -19.11 -15.89 -5.38
N GLY A 278 -18.77 -14.97 -6.29
CA GLY A 278 -19.21 -13.58 -6.21
C GLY A 278 -18.75 -12.87 -4.93
N GLN A 279 -19.30 -11.70 -4.69
CA GLN A 279 -19.07 -10.94 -3.45
C GLN A 279 -19.96 -11.48 -2.33
N GLN A 280 -19.38 -11.79 -1.18
CA GLN A 280 -20.09 -12.31 0.01
C GLN A 280 -20.24 -11.25 1.09
N ASN A 281 -19.32 -10.32 1.19
CA ASN A 281 -19.30 -9.23 2.15
C ASN A 281 -19.01 -7.91 1.44
N GLN A 282 -19.28 -6.81 2.13
CA GLN A 282 -18.83 -5.49 1.69
C GLN A 282 -17.81 -4.89 2.65
N PHE A 283 -16.93 -4.08 2.13
CA PHE A 283 -15.85 -3.44 2.87
C PHE A 283 -16.18 -1.97 3.07
N LEU A 284 -16.42 -1.57 4.32
CA LEU A 284 -16.91 -0.25 4.67
C LEU A 284 -16.08 0.37 5.79
N GLY A 285 -16.24 1.68 5.98
CA GLY A 285 -15.68 2.42 7.10
C GLY A 285 -16.61 2.46 8.28
N LEU A 286 -16.04 2.56 9.49
CA LEU A 286 -16.78 2.79 10.73
C LEU A 286 -16.20 3.98 11.48
N ILE A 287 -17.07 4.81 12.08
CA ILE A 287 -16.71 5.84 13.04
C ILE A 287 -17.37 5.50 14.37
N LEU A 288 -16.58 5.42 15.42
CA LEU A 288 -17.10 5.16 16.77
C LEU A 288 -17.80 6.43 17.29
N LEU A 289 -19.05 6.27 17.74
CA LEU A 289 -19.84 7.35 18.31
C LEU A 289 -19.64 7.48 19.83
N ASP A 290 -19.31 6.38 20.48
CA ASP A 290 -19.04 6.31 21.90
C ASP A 290 -17.55 6.48 22.21
N LYS A 291 -17.19 6.63 23.49
CA LYS A 291 -15.79 6.66 23.93
C LYS A 291 -15.16 5.28 23.87
N GLY A 292 -14.09 5.13 23.12
CA GLY A 292 -13.38 3.87 22.96
C GLY A 292 -12.35 3.93 21.82
N VAL A 293 -11.74 2.79 21.54
CA VAL A 293 -10.80 2.64 20.41
C VAL A 293 -11.15 1.35 19.66
N LEU A 294 -11.42 1.50 18.37
CA LEU A 294 -11.63 0.40 17.44
C LEU A 294 -10.28 -0.28 17.15
N ARG A 295 -10.31 -1.61 17.07
CA ARG A 295 -9.12 -2.45 16.78
C ARG A 295 -9.53 -3.60 15.85
N GLY A 296 -8.57 -4.13 15.12
CA GLY A 296 -8.76 -5.35 14.34
C GLY A 296 -9.33 -6.49 15.19
N HIS A 297 -10.10 -7.36 14.54
CA HIS A 297 -10.77 -8.53 15.10
C HIS A 297 -11.89 -8.24 16.11
N GLN A 298 -12.33 -7.00 16.23
CA GLN A 298 -13.54 -6.69 17.00
C GLN A 298 -14.78 -7.03 16.17
N LYS A 299 -15.72 -7.69 16.82
CA LYS A 299 -16.99 -8.09 16.22
C LYS A 299 -17.90 -6.87 16.01
N VAL A 300 -18.53 -6.82 14.85
CA VAL A 300 -19.52 -5.80 14.50
C VAL A 300 -20.89 -6.47 14.41
N VAL A 301 -21.86 -5.98 15.17
CA VAL A 301 -23.25 -6.46 15.17
C VAL A 301 -24.08 -5.51 14.33
N THR A 302 -24.70 -6.02 13.27
CA THR A 302 -25.56 -5.28 12.36
C THR A 302 -26.96 -5.92 12.28
N ALA A 303 -27.91 -5.24 11.67
CA ALA A 303 -29.24 -5.80 11.41
C ALA A 303 -29.22 -6.96 10.41
N GLN A 304 -28.20 -7.04 9.57
CA GLN A 304 -28.01 -8.06 8.54
C GLN A 304 -27.17 -9.26 9.01
N GLY A 305 -26.63 -9.20 10.22
CA GLY A 305 -25.76 -10.25 10.79
C GLY A 305 -24.49 -9.67 11.40
N GLU A 306 -23.49 -10.52 11.57
CA GLU A 306 -22.24 -10.17 12.21
C GLU A 306 -21.16 -9.89 11.17
N GLY A 307 -20.35 -8.86 11.42
CA GLY A 307 -19.15 -8.52 10.68
C GLY A 307 -17.94 -8.40 11.60
N GLU A 308 -16.81 -7.97 11.03
CA GLU A 308 -15.54 -7.85 11.74
C GLU A 308 -14.79 -6.58 11.31
N ILE A 309 -14.19 -5.91 12.29
CA ILE A 309 -13.19 -4.87 12.03
C ILE A 309 -11.91 -5.56 11.58
N THR A 310 -11.40 -5.14 10.42
CA THR A 310 -10.13 -5.64 9.90
C THR A 310 -8.96 -4.75 10.32
N SER A 311 -9.14 -3.42 10.26
CA SER A 311 -8.18 -2.42 10.73
C SER A 311 -8.87 -1.35 11.53
N GLY A 312 -8.32 -0.94 12.66
CA GLY A 312 -8.91 0.11 13.49
C GLY A 312 -7.90 0.87 14.33
N SER A 313 -8.08 2.17 14.46
CA SER A 313 -7.23 3.05 15.25
C SER A 313 -7.93 4.37 15.61
N PHE A 314 -7.24 5.20 16.39
CA PHE A 314 -7.59 6.60 16.54
C PHE A 314 -7.12 7.39 15.33
N SER A 315 -7.98 8.23 14.76
CA SER A 315 -7.67 9.15 13.67
C SER A 315 -7.21 10.50 14.23
N PRO A 316 -5.95 10.89 14.03
CA PRO A 316 -5.49 12.21 14.44
C PRO A 316 -6.18 13.36 13.70
N THR A 317 -6.57 13.16 12.43
CA THR A 317 -7.26 14.17 11.62
C THR A 317 -8.69 14.40 12.12
N LEU A 318 -9.44 13.33 12.41
CA LEU A 318 -10.86 13.42 12.83
C LEU A 318 -11.03 13.56 14.34
N GLN A 319 -10.01 13.30 15.14
CA GLN A 319 -10.08 13.21 16.61
C GLN A 319 -11.12 12.18 17.09
N GLN A 320 -11.32 11.12 16.32
CA GLN A 320 -12.26 10.03 16.58
C GLN A 320 -11.63 8.67 16.28
N SER A 321 -12.20 7.61 16.84
CA SER A 321 -11.78 6.27 16.47
C SER A 321 -12.50 5.82 15.19
N ILE A 322 -11.72 5.33 14.24
CA ILE A 322 -12.17 4.86 12.92
C ILE A 322 -11.73 3.43 12.68
N ALA A 323 -12.42 2.76 11.76
CA ALA A 323 -12.04 1.41 11.35
C ALA A 323 -12.44 1.12 9.90
N LEU A 324 -11.74 0.18 9.29
CA LEU A 324 -12.18 -0.57 8.12
C LEU A 324 -12.80 -1.87 8.62
N ALA A 325 -13.90 -2.28 8.02
CA ALA A 325 -14.66 -3.45 8.45
C ALA A 325 -15.21 -4.24 7.26
N ARG A 326 -15.19 -5.55 7.40
CA ARG A 326 -15.90 -6.48 6.51
C ARG A 326 -17.26 -6.75 7.12
N LEU A 327 -18.30 -6.32 6.43
CA LEU A 327 -19.69 -6.36 6.91
C LEU A 327 -20.57 -7.20 5.99
N PRO A 328 -21.67 -7.78 6.48
CA PRO A 328 -22.65 -8.46 5.65
C PRO A 328 -23.18 -7.57 4.52
N LEU A 329 -23.57 -8.19 3.41
CA LEU A 329 -24.26 -7.48 2.32
C LEU A 329 -25.57 -6.88 2.83
N GLY A 330 -25.92 -5.69 2.32
CA GLY A 330 -27.14 -4.97 2.69
C GLY A 330 -26.99 -3.96 3.84
N VAL A 331 -25.83 -3.91 4.51
CA VAL A 331 -25.51 -2.80 5.42
C VAL A 331 -25.29 -1.54 4.60
N ALA A 332 -25.92 -0.42 4.95
CA ALA A 332 -25.86 0.81 4.19
C ALA A 332 -24.96 1.87 4.86
N ILE A 333 -24.36 2.75 4.04
CA ILE A 333 -23.70 3.95 4.56
C ILE A 333 -24.73 4.81 5.30
N GLY A 334 -24.40 5.20 6.53
CA GLY A 334 -25.28 5.94 7.43
C GLY A 334 -25.92 5.08 8.50
N ASP A 335 -25.94 3.76 8.35
CA ASP A 335 -26.47 2.85 9.37
C ASP A 335 -25.70 2.98 10.69
N GLU A 336 -26.42 2.81 11.79
CA GLU A 336 -25.84 2.68 13.12
C GLU A 336 -25.68 1.18 13.43
N VAL A 337 -24.47 0.77 13.78
CA VAL A 337 -24.10 -0.59 14.14
C VAL A 337 -23.49 -0.61 15.53
N GLN A 338 -23.26 -1.80 16.08
CA GLN A 338 -22.62 -1.95 17.38
C GLN A 338 -21.32 -2.72 17.24
N VAL A 339 -20.29 -2.27 17.97
CA VAL A 339 -18.99 -2.95 18.02
C VAL A 339 -18.77 -3.51 19.41
N ASP A 340 -18.45 -4.79 19.49
CA ASP A 340 -18.09 -5.41 20.76
C ASP A 340 -16.67 -5.02 21.16
N ILE A 341 -16.56 -4.18 22.19
CA ILE A 341 -15.28 -3.79 22.79
C ILE A 341 -15.24 -4.33 24.23
N ARG A 342 -14.58 -5.48 24.38
CA ARG A 342 -14.43 -6.17 25.68
C ARG A 342 -15.76 -6.49 26.36
N GLY A 343 -16.73 -7.00 25.61
CA GLY A 343 -18.06 -7.37 26.10
C GLY A 343 -19.04 -6.20 26.25
N LYS A 344 -18.66 -4.99 25.78
CA LYS A 344 -19.57 -3.83 25.72
C LYS A 344 -19.87 -3.51 24.27
N LEU A 345 -21.13 -3.41 23.94
CA LEU A 345 -21.59 -2.99 22.62
C LEU A 345 -21.60 -1.47 22.53
N LEU A 346 -20.67 -0.91 21.77
CA LEU A 346 -20.53 0.52 21.54
C LEU A 346 -21.06 0.89 20.16
N LYS A 347 -21.70 2.04 20.05
CA LYS A 347 -22.30 2.52 18.81
C LYS A 347 -21.24 3.03 17.85
N ALA A 348 -21.37 2.64 16.58
CA ALA A 348 -20.57 3.15 15.48
C ALA A 348 -21.47 3.46 14.28
N LYS A 349 -21.07 4.44 13.49
CA LYS A 349 -21.73 4.82 12.24
C LYS A 349 -20.97 4.26 11.04
N VAL A 350 -21.70 3.65 10.12
CA VAL A 350 -21.16 3.14 8.87
C VAL A 350 -20.90 4.29 7.88
N THR A 351 -19.71 4.31 7.28
CA THR A 351 -19.28 5.32 6.31
C THR A 351 -18.63 4.69 5.09
N LYS A 352 -18.24 5.52 4.12
CA LYS A 352 -17.27 5.10 3.10
C LYS A 352 -15.93 4.76 3.77
N PRO A 353 -15.11 3.88 3.17
CA PRO A 353 -13.81 3.48 3.76
C PRO A 353 -12.74 4.57 3.72
N VAL A 354 -12.98 5.73 3.07
CA VAL A 354 -12.07 6.87 3.03
C VAL A 354 -12.55 7.92 4.03
N PHE A 355 -11.71 8.29 4.99
CA PHE A 355 -12.03 9.22 6.07
C PHE A 355 -11.38 10.60 5.88
N ALA A 356 -10.13 10.62 5.37
CA ALA A 356 -9.40 11.85 5.08
C ALA A 356 -8.60 11.73 3.77
N ARG A 357 -8.49 12.84 3.05
CA ARG A 357 -7.69 12.94 1.82
C ARG A 357 -7.28 14.39 1.57
N ASN A 358 -6.05 14.60 1.07
CA ASN A 358 -5.49 15.93 0.79
C ASN A 358 -5.63 16.87 2.01
N GLY A 359 -5.19 16.41 3.17
CA GLY A 359 -5.22 17.16 4.43
C GLY A 359 -6.58 17.41 5.04
N LYS A 360 -7.68 16.86 4.49
CA LYS A 360 -9.06 17.17 4.90
C LYS A 360 -9.88 15.92 5.19
N ALA A 361 -10.72 15.98 6.21
CA ALA A 361 -11.80 15.02 6.41
C ALA A 361 -12.76 15.06 5.20
N VAL A 362 -13.20 13.86 4.76
CA VAL A 362 -14.11 13.69 3.60
C VAL A 362 -15.44 13.02 3.98
N ILE A 363 -15.70 12.86 5.29
CA ILE A 363 -16.90 12.25 5.88
C ILE A 363 -17.59 13.21 6.84
#